data_573d84b54428d5f068816275107b25bd
#
_entry.id   573d84b54428d5f068816275107b25bd
#
_cell.length_a   1.000
_cell.length_b   1.000
_cell.length_c   1.000
_cell.angle_alpha   90.00
_cell.angle_beta   90.00
_cell.angle_gamma   90.00
#
_symmetry.space_group_name_H-M   'P 1'
#
loop_
_entity.id
_entity.type
_entity.pdbx_description
1 polymer ?
#
loop_
_entity_poly.entity_id
_entity_poly.type
_entity_poly.pdbx_seq_one_letter_code
_entity_poly.pdbx_strand_id
1 'polypeptide(L)'
;MRMVPKLFGTAVFAMALDQAALALDSTPRIVPETRAQTLLSFAPIVKRAQPAVVNVYASRAAQKQARNPIFDDPIFRQFFGEDGGGHPGGQSAQSLGSGVIVDASGLVITNHHVIEGMTEVKVALADKREIEAEIVLRDPRTDLAVLRLKNGRDYPVLEIGDSDQLEVGDLVLALGNPFGVGQTVTQGIISALARTQVGVSDYGFFIQTDAAINPGNSGGALVDMNARLVGINSMIFSKSGGSVGIGFAIPVNMVKIVISAAKGGVKQVRRPWLGATLQGVTKDIADSLGLERASGALVAAIADRSPGAEAGLRRNDIIIGIDGQSVDDAESLGYRLGTRPLGGAASLSVLRAGKPLSLPVKLMAAPEAPPRDLTKIKGRSPFTGVTVVNVSPAVIEEYSLENISDGVVVIDVDTNSIAEGVGMQKNDIVVEINDAKIATAQDLVKASAGKSAYWRLVIKRGGELIRTIIGG
;
A
#
# COMPACT_ATOMS: atom_id res chain seq x y z
N MET A 1 -6.35 53.44 73.96
CA MET A 1 -5.92 53.61 72.56
C MET A 1 -5.54 52.24 72.03
N ARG A 2 -6.47 51.55 71.37
CA ARG A 2 -6.29 50.16 70.89
C ARG A 2 -6.00 50.22 69.38
N MET A 3 -4.84 49.75 68.99
CA MET A 3 -4.46 49.54 67.58
C MET A 3 -5.00 48.19 67.11
N VAL A 4 -5.72 48.19 65.96
CA VAL A 4 -6.19 47.03 65.26
C VAL A 4 -5.25 46.79 64.10
N PRO A 5 -4.70 45.59 63.90
CA PRO A 5 -3.94 45.26 62.68
C PRO A 5 -4.87 44.83 61.49
N LYS A 6 -4.62 45.45 60.35
CA LYS A 6 -5.25 45.08 59.07
C LYS A 6 -4.64 43.76 58.54
N LEU A 7 -5.47 42.73 58.43
CA LEU A 7 -5.14 41.53 57.63
C LEU A 7 -5.29 41.86 56.14
N PHE A 8 -4.21 41.69 55.38
CA PHE A 8 -4.23 41.61 53.94
C PHE A 8 -4.51 40.16 53.58
N GLY A 9 -5.69 39.89 53.03
CA GLY A 9 -6.04 38.58 52.42
C GLY A 9 -5.58 38.52 50.97
N THR A 10 -4.60 37.69 50.68
CA THR A 10 -4.17 37.33 49.34
C THR A 10 -5.12 36.27 48.81
N ALA A 11 -6.01 36.66 47.90
CA ALA A 11 -6.85 35.70 47.14
C ALA A 11 -5.98 35.03 46.09
N VAL A 12 -5.68 33.74 46.30
CA VAL A 12 -5.09 32.87 45.28
C VAL A 12 -6.23 32.41 44.36
N PHE A 13 -6.26 32.95 43.16
CA PHE A 13 -7.15 32.47 42.08
C PHE A 13 -6.56 31.20 41.54
N ALA A 14 -7.06 30.04 41.98
CA ALA A 14 -6.78 28.76 41.36
C ALA A 14 -7.56 28.68 40.04
N MET A 15 -6.89 28.90 38.90
CA MET A 15 -7.40 28.50 37.58
C MET A 15 -7.38 26.98 37.51
N ALA A 16 -8.54 26.37 37.69
CA ALA A 16 -8.78 25.00 37.26
C ALA A 16 -8.78 24.97 35.74
N LEU A 17 -7.68 24.50 35.13
CA LEU A 17 -7.63 24.08 33.74
C LEU A 17 -8.46 22.81 33.65
N ASP A 18 -9.68 22.97 33.18
CA ASP A 18 -10.55 21.89 32.76
C ASP A 18 -9.91 21.24 31.51
N GLN A 19 -9.08 20.24 31.75
CA GLN A 19 -8.64 19.32 30.68
C GLN A 19 -9.85 18.47 30.33
N ALA A 20 -10.70 18.97 29.42
CA ALA A 20 -11.59 18.15 28.67
C ALA A 20 -10.71 17.21 27.81
N ALA A 21 -10.31 16.08 28.38
CA ALA A 21 -9.81 14.95 27.62
C ALA A 21 -10.91 14.64 26.59
N LEU A 22 -10.62 14.84 25.32
CA LEU A 22 -11.38 14.26 24.22
C LEU A 22 -11.33 12.75 24.45
N ALA A 23 -12.31 12.24 25.18
CA ALA A 23 -12.56 10.80 25.24
C ALA A 23 -12.87 10.39 23.80
N LEU A 24 -11.88 9.79 23.15
CA LEU A 24 -12.12 9.01 21.94
C LEU A 24 -13.24 8.05 22.28
N ASP A 25 -14.35 8.18 21.57
CA ASP A 25 -15.60 7.44 21.77
C ASP A 25 -15.34 5.96 21.40
N SER A 26 -14.58 5.28 22.27
CA SER A 26 -14.36 3.85 22.16
C SER A 26 -15.62 3.16 22.65
N THR A 27 -16.36 2.56 21.71
CA THR A 27 -17.50 1.69 22.05
C THR A 27 -17.00 0.65 23.06
N PRO A 28 -17.62 0.52 24.24
CA PRO A 28 -17.20 -0.46 25.22
C PRO A 28 -17.29 -1.88 24.64
N ARG A 29 -16.18 -2.63 24.72
CA ARG A 29 -16.16 -4.04 24.38
C ARG A 29 -16.86 -4.83 25.49
N ILE A 30 -18.07 -5.31 25.21
CA ILE A 30 -18.89 -6.00 26.20
C ILE A 30 -19.04 -7.46 25.78
N VAL A 31 -18.76 -8.36 26.70
CA VAL A 31 -19.06 -9.78 26.52
C VAL A 31 -20.57 -9.95 26.66
N PRO A 32 -21.28 -10.66 25.73
CA PRO A 32 -22.70 -10.93 25.86
C PRO A 32 -22.98 -11.75 27.13
N GLU A 33 -23.73 -11.18 28.07
CA GLU A 33 -24.08 -11.82 29.33
C GLU A 33 -25.41 -12.55 29.26
N THR A 34 -26.22 -12.27 28.25
CA THR A 34 -27.56 -12.84 28.10
C THR A 34 -27.81 -13.39 26.70
N ARG A 35 -28.66 -14.41 26.60
CA ARG A 35 -29.12 -14.95 25.31
C ARG A 35 -29.74 -13.88 24.41
N ALA A 36 -30.44 -12.89 25.00
CA ALA A 36 -31.04 -11.78 24.25
C ALA A 36 -29.99 -10.93 23.53
N GLN A 37 -28.82 -10.69 24.13
CA GLN A 37 -27.70 -9.97 23.52
C GLN A 37 -27.08 -10.72 22.33
N THR A 38 -27.09 -12.05 22.35
CA THR A 38 -26.60 -12.88 21.23
C THR A 38 -27.61 -13.02 20.09
N LEU A 39 -28.86 -12.60 20.26
CA LEU A 39 -29.93 -12.62 19.26
C LEU A 39 -30.05 -11.27 18.52
N LEU A 40 -29.15 -10.31 18.75
CA LEU A 40 -29.19 -9.00 18.09
C LEU A 40 -28.93 -9.14 16.58
N SER A 41 -29.59 -8.28 15.80
CA SER A 41 -29.44 -8.24 14.36
C SER A 41 -28.41 -7.21 13.93
N PHE A 42 -27.55 -7.54 12.96
CA PHE A 42 -26.63 -6.59 12.31
C PHE A 42 -27.28 -5.75 11.21
N ALA A 43 -28.59 -5.95 10.93
CA ALA A 43 -29.30 -5.21 9.88
C ALA A 43 -29.21 -3.67 10.00
N PRO A 44 -29.21 -3.05 11.20
CA PRO A 44 -29.03 -1.61 11.33
C PRO A 44 -27.66 -1.14 10.82
N ILE A 45 -26.57 -1.90 11.07
CA ILE A 45 -25.22 -1.60 10.61
C ILE A 45 -25.18 -1.69 9.09
N VAL A 46 -25.72 -2.79 8.54
CA VAL A 46 -25.80 -3.01 7.10
C VAL A 46 -26.54 -1.89 6.40
N LYS A 47 -27.72 -1.47 6.91
CA LYS A 47 -28.49 -0.37 6.34
C LYS A 47 -27.74 0.96 6.30
N ARG A 48 -26.83 1.22 7.25
CA ARG A 48 -25.98 2.42 7.26
C ARG A 48 -24.83 2.32 6.27
N ALA A 49 -24.16 1.17 6.18
CA ALA A 49 -22.97 0.98 5.36
C ALA A 49 -23.31 0.72 3.88
N GLN A 50 -24.37 -0.03 3.63
CA GLN A 50 -24.78 -0.53 2.32
C GLN A 50 -24.87 0.53 1.21
N PRO A 51 -25.43 1.74 1.43
CA PRO A 51 -25.55 2.73 0.35
C PRO A 51 -24.22 3.21 -0.21
N ALA A 52 -23.14 3.15 0.59
CA ALA A 52 -21.80 3.57 0.18
C ALA A 52 -20.96 2.45 -0.46
N VAL A 53 -21.42 1.19 -0.43
CA VAL A 53 -20.72 0.06 -1.07
C VAL A 53 -21.27 -0.14 -2.47
N VAL A 54 -20.38 -0.07 -3.45
CA VAL A 54 -20.70 -0.05 -4.88
C VAL A 54 -20.07 -1.22 -5.62
N ASN A 55 -20.57 -1.51 -6.81
CA ASN A 55 -19.93 -2.44 -7.73
C ASN A 55 -19.01 -1.65 -8.68
N VAL A 56 -17.83 -2.20 -8.98
CA VAL A 56 -16.85 -1.63 -9.90
C VAL A 56 -16.71 -2.56 -11.09
N TYR A 57 -17.10 -2.07 -12.27
CA TYR A 57 -16.89 -2.70 -13.56
C TYR A 57 -15.70 -2.03 -14.24
N ALA A 58 -14.69 -2.79 -14.55
CA ALA A 58 -13.55 -2.29 -15.29
C ALA A 58 -13.40 -3.08 -16.60
N SER A 59 -13.17 -2.39 -17.73
CA SER A 59 -13.00 -2.98 -19.01
C SER A 59 -11.80 -2.41 -19.77
N ARG A 60 -11.25 -3.22 -20.66
CA ARG A 60 -10.21 -2.80 -21.59
C ARG A 60 -10.78 -2.79 -22.99
N ALA A 61 -10.67 -1.66 -23.69
CA ALA A 61 -11.00 -1.61 -25.12
C ALA A 61 -10.12 -2.61 -25.88
N ALA A 62 -10.71 -3.36 -26.80
CA ALA A 62 -10.04 -4.43 -27.54
C ALA A 62 -8.83 -3.91 -28.33
N GLN A 63 -7.64 -4.03 -27.76
CA GLN A 63 -6.36 -3.93 -28.46
C GLN A 63 -5.72 -5.33 -28.50
N LYS A 64 -5.03 -5.65 -29.63
CA LYS A 64 -4.36 -6.92 -29.84
C LYS A 64 -3.47 -7.27 -28.65
N GLN A 65 -3.67 -8.46 -28.12
CA GLN A 65 -3.12 -9.02 -26.89
C GLN A 65 -1.61 -8.85 -26.73
N ALA A 66 -1.21 -8.18 -25.65
CA ALA A 66 -0.02 -8.56 -24.89
C ALA A 66 -0.50 -9.36 -23.67
N ARG A 67 0.02 -10.58 -23.48
CA ARG A 67 -0.25 -11.39 -22.28
C ARG A 67 0.30 -10.68 -21.06
N ASN A 68 -0.54 -10.43 -20.07
CA ASN A 68 -0.13 -9.85 -18.81
C ASN A 68 0.17 -10.99 -17.82
N PRO A 69 1.37 -11.07 -17.21
CA PRO A 69 1.78 -12.16 -16.33
C PRO A 69 0.87 -12.39 -15.11
N ILE A 70 0.14 -11.37 -14.67
CA ILE A 70 -0.79 -11.47 -13.53
C ILE A 70 -2.01 -12.33 -13.84
N PHE A 71 -2.47 -12.35 -15.10
CA PHE A 71 -3.52 -13.27 -15.53
C PHE A 71 -3.02 -14.73 -15.65
N ASP A 72 -1.71 -14.92 -15.61
CA ASP A 72 -1.06 -16.24 -15.56
C ASP A 72 -0.83 -16.73 -14.11
N ASP A 73 -1.08 -15.91 -13.09
CA ASP A 73 -1.06 -16.34 -11.68
C ASP A 73 -2.16 -17.39 -11.44
N PRO A 74 -1.81 -18.57 -10.93
CA PRO A 74 -2.78 -19.63 -10.63
C PRO A 74 -3.91 -19.20 -9.71
N ILE A 75 -3.65 -18.30 -8.78
CA ILE A 75 -4.63 -17.76 -7.84
C ILE A 75 -5.61 -16.84 -8.59
N PHE A 76 -5.09 -15.97 -9.46
CA PHE A 76 -5.93 -15.07 -10.25
C PHE A 76 -6.83 -15.82 -11.24
N ARG A 77 -6.30 -16.83 -11.96
CA ARG A 77 -7.09 -17.69 -12.86
C ARG A 77 -8.19 -18.46 -12.12
N GLN A 78 -7.89 -18.93 -10.92
CA GLN A 78 -8.86 -19.66 -10.11
C GLN A 78 -10.00 -18.76 -9.63
N PHE A 79 -9.76 -17.46 -9.43
CA PHE A 79 -10.77 -16.49 -9.00
C PHE A 79 -11.62 -15.93 -10.14
N PHE A 80 -11.04 -15.72 -11.31
CA PHE A 80 -11.69 -15.02 -12.42
C PHE A 80 -12.00 -15.94 -13.63
N GLY A 81 -11.75 -17.26 -13.52
CA GLY A 81 -12.09 -18.30 -14.50
C GLY A 81 -11.07 -18.42 -15.63
N GLU A 82 -10.93 -19.66 -16.16
CA GLU A 82 -10.13 -19.97 -17.37
C GLU A 82 -10.71 -19.40 -18.67
N ASP A 83 -11.91 -18.82 -18.66
CA ASP A 83 -12.63 -18.29 -19.83
C ASP A 83 -12.10 -16.91 -20.34
N GLY A 84 -10.95 -16.43 -19.84
CA GLY A 84 -10.19 -15.35 -20.47
C GLY A 84 -9.46 -15.77 -21.75
N GLY A 85 -9.50 -17.05 -22.13
CA GLY A 85 -8.81 -17.67 -23.27
C GLY A 85 -9.74 -18.02 -24.43
N GLY A 86 -9.83 -17.14 -25.41
CA GLY A 86 -10.02 -17.56 -26.79
C GLY A 86 -11.40 -17.96 -27.30
N HIS A 87 -12.32 -16.99 -27.38
CA HIS A 87 -13.32 -17.03 -28.45
C HIS A 87 -12.87 -16.07 -29.57
N PRO A 88 -12.97 -16.44 -30.86
CA PRO A 88 -12.62 -15.56 -31.98
C PRO A 88 -13.75 -14.56 -32.24
N GLY A 89 -13.80 -13.54 -31.42
CA GLY A 89 -14.70 -12.39 -31.52
C GLY A 89 -14.36 -11.48 -30.37
N GLY A 90 -13.62 -10.40 -30.64
CA GLY A 90 -13.00 -9.44 -29.71
C GLY A 90 -13.81 -9.13 -28.44
N GLN A 91 -13.78 -10.01 -27.46
CA GLN A 91 -14.31 -9.74 -26.14
C GLN A 91 -13.30 -8.89 -25.36
N SER A 92 -13.76 -7.71 -24.92
CA SER A 92 -13.02 -6.87 -24.00
C SER A 92 -12.79 -7.61 -22.68
N ALA A 93 -11.55 -7.65 -22.19
CA ALA A 93 -11.26 -8.14 -20.86
C ALA A 93 -12.10 -7.32 -19.86
N GLN A 94 -12.83 -8.00 -18.98
CA GLN A 94 -13.67 -7.37 -17.96
C GLN A 94 -13.19 -7.85 -16.60
N SER A 95 -13.09 -6.92 -15.68
CA SER A 95 -12.86 -7.18 -14.25
C SER A 95 -14.05 -6.69 -13.44
N LEU A 96 -14.35 -7.42 -12.38
CA LEU A 96 -15.49 -7.14 -11.52
C LEU A 96 -15.06 -7.17 -10.06
N GLY A 97 -15.37 -6.09 -9.34
CA GLY A 97 -15.10 -5.98 -7.92
C GLY A 97 -16.07 -5.03 -7.23
N SER A 98 -15.76 -4.72 -6.01
CA SER A 98 -16.50 -3.75 -5.19
C SER A 98 -15.69 -2.46 -5.01
N GLY A 99 -16.36 -1.44 -4.50
CA GLY A 99 -15.76 -0.18 -4.08
C GLY A 99 -16.51 0.44 -2.91
N VAL A 100 -15.90 1.43 -2.28
CA VAL A 100 -16.49 2.16 -1.16
C VAL A 100 -16.44 3.65 -1.44
N ILE A 101 -17.58 4.33 -1.39
CA ILE A 101 -17.65 5.79 -1.49
C ILE A 101 -17.17 6.39 -0.16
N VAL A 102 -16.11 7.17 -0.22
CA VAL A 102 -15.42 7.73 0.95
C VAL A 102 -15.48 9.27 1.02
N ASP A 103 -16.12 9.88 0.03
CA ASP A 103 -16.30 11.34 -0.03
C ASP A 103 -17.55 11.68 -0.83
N ALA A 104 -18.33 12.66 -0.36
CA ALA A 104 -19.59 13.08 -1.00
C ALA A 104 -19.41 13.65 -2.41
N SER A 105 -18.20 14.06 -2.78
CA SER A 105 -17.86 14.45 -4.16
C SER A 105 -17.74 13.27 -5.13
N GLY A 106 -17.93 12.03 -4.65
CA GLY A 106 -17.86 10.81 -5.45
C GLY A 106 -16.47 10.19 -5.55
N LEU A 107 -15.63 10.33 -4.53
CA LEU A 107 -14.41 9.50 -4.44
C LEU A 107 -14.76 8.10 -3.98
N VAL A 108 -14.34 7.12 -4.75
CA VAL A 108 -14.50 5.69 -4.48
C VAL A 108 -13.13 5.06 -4.32
N ILE A 109 -12.93 4.31 -3.24
CA ILE A 109 -11.76 3.46 -3.03
C ILE A 109 -12.09 2.04 -3.48
N THR A 110 -11.15 1.40 -4.13
CA THR A 110 -11.21 -0.02 -4.54
C THR A 110 -9.81 -0.63 -4.52
N ASN A 111 -9.65 -1.91 -4.84
CA ASN A 111 -8.32 -2.49 -5.02
C ASN A 111 -7.71 -2.13 -6.37
N HIS A 112 -6.38 -2.04 -6.39
CA HIS A 112 -5.63 -1.79 -7.62
C HIS A 112 -5.82 -2.92 -8.63
N HIS A 113 -5.74 -4.18 -8.19
CA HIS A 113 -5.90 -5.35 -9.06
C HIS A 113 -7.27 -5.39 -9.77
N VAL A 114 -8.34 -4.79 -9.19
CA VAL A 114 -9.67 -4.70 -9.83
C VAL A 114 -9.63 -3.85 -11.10
N ILE A 115 -8.73 -2.86 -11.16
CA ILE A 115 -8.64 -1.91 -12.28
C ILE A 115 -7.31 -2.00 -13.04
N GLU A 116 -6.50 -2.98 -12.76
CA GLU A 116 -5.19 -3.12 -13.37
C GLU A 116 -5.29 -3.43 -14.87
N GLY A 117 -4.56 -2.68 -15.69
CA GLY A 117 -4.60 -2.83 -17.14
C GLY A 117 -5.92 -2.38 -17.82
N MET A 118 -6.88 -1.85 -17.03
CA MET A 118 -8.17 -1.40 -17.53
C MET A 118 -8.12 0.08 -17.95
N THR A 119 -8.91 0.42 -18.98
CA THR A 119 -8.98 1.78 -19.56
C THR A 119 -10.30 2.47 -19.28
N GLU A 120 -11.36 1.72 -19.07
CA GLU A 120 -12.70 2.23 -18.80
C GLU A 120 -13.20 1.64 -17.48
N VAL A 121 -13.74 2.49 -16.63
CA VAL A 121 -14.32 2.10 -15.34
C VAL A 121 -15.72 2.67 -15.21
N LYS A 122 -16.66 1.82 -14.80
CA LYS A 122 -18.02 2.18 -14.42
C LYS A 122 -18.29 1.72 -13.01
N VAL A 123 -19.09 2.47 -12.29
CA VAL A 123 -19.50 2.16 -10.92
C VAL A 123 -21.01 2.06 -10.87
N ALA A 124 -21.55 0.92 -10.42
CA ALA A 124 -22.96 0.78 -10.15
C ALA A 124 -23.24 1.00 -8.65
N LEU A 125 -24.10 1.98 -8.37
CA LEU A 125 -24.54 2.34 -7.03
C LEU A 125 -25.53 1.32 -6.47
N ALA A 126 -25.83 1.40 -5.17
CA ALA A 126 -26.81 0.56 -4.51
C ALA A 126 -28.24 0.72 -5.09
N ASP A 127 -28.56 1.88 -5.65
CA ASP A 127 -29.84 2.18 -6.35
C ASP A 127 -29.85 1.75 -7.82
N LYS A 128 -28.83 1.01 -8.27
CA LYS A 128 -28.63 0.47 -9.63
C LYS A 128 -28.29 1.52 -10.70
N ARG A 129 -28.04 2.78 -10.33
CA ARG A 129 -27.50 3.76 -11.29
C ARG A 129 -26.06 3.40 -11.63
N GLU A 130 -25.74 3.35 -12.92
CA GLU A 130 -24.38 3.19 -13.43
C GLU A 130 -23.79 4.56 -13.76
N ILE A 131 -22.59 4.82 -13.26
CA ILE A 131 -21.88 6.09 -13.44
C ILE A 131 -20.50 5.80 -13.93
N GLU A 132 -20.08 6.50 -14.99
CA GLU A 132 -18.67 6.45 -15.42
C GLU A 132 -17.76 7.02 -14.32
N ALA A 133 -16.60 6.41 -14.17
CA ALA A 133 -15.60 6.83 -13.21
C ALA A 133 -14.26 7.07 -13.89
N GLU A 134 -13.55 8.08 -13.41
CA GLU A 134 -12.17 8.35 -13.77
C GLU A 134 -11.22 7.78 -12.73
N ILE A 135 -10.14 7.16 -13.17
CA ILE A 135 -9.09 6.69 -12.26
C ILE A 135 -8.22 7.88 -11.86
N VAL A 136 -8.35 8.32 -10.60
CA VAL A 136 -7.62 9.49 -10.06
C VAL A 136 -6.23 9.10 -9.62
N LEU A 137 -6.11 7.93 -8.96
CA LEU A 137 -4.84 7.46 -8.39
C LEU A 137 -4.78 5.93 -8.42
N ARG A 138 -3.60 5.42 -8.71
CA ARG A 138 -3.23 4.01 -8.54
C ARG A 138 -2.10 3.90 -7.55
N ASP A 139 -2.20 2.97 -6.62
CA ASP A 139 -1.16 2.64 -5.65
C ASP A 139 -0.95 1.13 -5.59
N PRO A 140 -0.18 0.57 -6.55
CA PRO A 140 0.08 -0.87 -6.62
C PRO A 140 0.72 -1.43 -5.35
N ARG A 141 1.53 -0.62 -4.66
CA ARG A 141 2.24 -1.02 -3.45
C ARG A 141 1.33 -1.40 -2.29
N THR A 142 0.13 -0.81 -2.23
CA THR A 142 -0.87 -1.14 -1.21
C THR A 142 -2.08 -1.87 -1.77
N ASP A 143 -2.07 -2.19 -3.07
CA ASP A 143 -3.22 -2.73 -3.78
C ASP A 143 -4.48 -1.86 -3.65
N LEU A 144 -4.32 -0.52 -3.68
CA LEU A 144 -5.42 0.44 -3.62
C LEU A 144 -5.49 1.29 -4.89
N ALA A 145 -6.71 1.71 -5.22
CA ALA A 145 -6.97 2.69 -6.26
C ALA A 145 -8.10 3.63 -5.87
N VAL A 146 -8.03 4.87 -6.34
CA VAL A 146 -9.08 5.88 -6.14
C VAL A 146 -9.71 6.21 -7.47
N LEU A 147 -11.03 6.11 -7.51
CA LEU A 147 -11.85 6.50 -8.63
C LEU A 147 -12.62 7.78 -8.29
N ARG A 148 -12.99 8.55 -9.30
CA ARG A 148 -13.88 9.70 -9.19
C ARG A 148 -15.10 9.49 -10.07
N LEU A 149 -16.27 9.48 -9.48
CA LEU A 149 -17.53 9.40 -10.22
C LEU A 149 -17.74 10.68 -11.04
N LYS A 150 -18.12 10.52 -12.29
CA LYS A 150 -18.52 11.64 -13.14
C LYS A 150 -19.98 12.04 -12.84
N ASN A 151 -20.29 13.33 -12.99
CA ASN A 151 -21.66 13.84 -12.99
C ASN A 151 -22.49 13.52 -11.74
N GLY A 152 -22.09 14.03 -10.58
CA GLY A 152 -22.91 13.89 -9.38
C GLY A 152 -22.35 14.63 -8.17
N ARG A 153 -23.19 14.77 -7.15
CA ARG A 153 -22.89 15.34 -5.83
C ARG A 153 -23.73 14.61 -4.79
N ASP A 154 -23.35 14.77 -3.54
CA ASP A 154 -24.08 14.27 -2.38
C ASP A 154 -24.26 12.73 -2.39
N TYR A 155 -23.18 12.04 -2.78
CA TYR A 155 -23.15 10.59 -2.71
C TYR A 155 -23.16 10.10 -1.26
N PRO A 156 -23.79 8.96 -0.97
CA PRO A 156 -23.73 8.35 0.36
C PRO A 156 -22.29 7.97 0.69
N VAL A 157 -21.82 8.36 1.87
CA VAL A 157 -20.42 8.15 2.32
C VAL A 157 -20.40 7.18 3.48
N LEU A 158 -19.44 6.28 3.49
CA LEU A 158 -19.12 5.47 4.66
C LEU A 158 -18.14 6.21 5.55
N GLU A 159 -18.48 6.33 6.83
CA GLU A 159 -17.62 6.96 7.83
C GLU A 159 -16.31 6.18 7.97
N ILE A 160 -15.20 6.89 7.99
CA ILE A 160 -13.86 6.30 8.11
C ILE A 160 -13.51 6.13 9.58
N GLY A 161 -13.25 4.90 10.00
CA GLY A 161 -12.83 4.54 11.35
C GLY A 161 -11.32 4.68 11.58
N ASP A 162 -10.81 3.91 12.53
CA ASP A 162 -9.38 3.84 12.86
C ASP A 162 -8.97 2.38 13.04
N SER A 163 -8.13 1.87 12.13
CA SER A 163 -7.67 0.48 12.17
C SER A 163 -6.64 0.20 13.28
N ASP A 164 -6.02 1.23 13.87
CA ASP A 164 -5.10 1.06 15.00
C ASP A 164 -5.86 0.84 16.34
N GLN A 165 -7.17 1.08 16.36
CA GLN A 165 -8.05 0.82 17.52
C GLN A 165 -8.63 -0.60 17.53
N LEU A 166 -8.41 -1.38 16.47
CA LEU A 166 -8.92 -2.75 16.39
C LEU A 166 -8.17 -3.68 17.33
N GLU A 167 -8.90 -4.64 17.88
CA GLU A 167 -8.33 -5.74 18.67
C GLU A 167 -8.77 -7.09 18.08
N VAL A 168 -7.93 -8.11 18.28
CA VAL A 168 -8.28 -9.50 17.94
C VAL A 168 -9.50 -9.90 18.73
N GLY A 169 -10.53 -10.41 18.04
CA GLY A 169 -11.83 -10.73 18.61
C GLY A 169 -12.93 -9.69 18.35
N ASP A 170 -12.59 -8.49 17.88
CA ASP A 170 -13.61 -7.48 17.51
C ASP A 170 -14.49 -8.00 16.37
N LEU A 171 -15.80 -7.84 16.50
CA LEU A 171 -16.79 -8.20 15.48
C LEU A 171 -16.68 -7.25 14.28
N VAL A 172 -16.71 -7.81 13.08
CA VAL A 172 -16.70 -7.07 11.82
C VAL A 172 -17.70 -7.66 10.82
N LEU A 173 -18.12 -6.80 9.89
CA LEU A 173 -18.91 -7.21 8.72
C LEU A 173 -18.09 -6.90 7.46
N ALA A 174 -17.95 -7.88 6.58
CA ALA A 174 -17.42 -7.67 5.24
C ALA A 174 -18.58 -7.49 4.26
N LEU A 175 -18.59 -6.34 3.57
CA LEU A 175 -19.60 -5.97 2.59
C LEU A 175 -18.95 -5.90 1.20
N GLY A 176 -19.67 -6.45 0.22
CA GLY A 176 -19.33 -6.32 -1.19
C GLY A 176 -20.58 -6.25 -2.04
N ASN A 177 -20.42 -5.92 -3.31
CA ASN A 177 -21.52 -5.90 -4.29
C ASN A 177 -21.13 -6.72 -5.54
N PRO A 178 -20.89 -8.04 -5.38
CA PRO A 178 -20.49 -8.90 -6.48
C PRO A 178 -21.56 -8.93 -7.56
N PHE A 179 -21.17 -8.81 -8.82
CA PHE A 179 -22.03 -8.96 -10.00
C PHE A 179 -23.17 -7.94 -10.15
N GLY A 180 -23.27 -6.91 -9.28
CA GLY A 180 -24.38 -5.94 -9.34
C GLY A 180 -25.79 -6.53 -9.13
N VAL A 181 -25.88 -7.82 -8.83
CA VAL A 181 -27.15 -8.53 -8.63
C VAL A 181 -27.67 -8.46 -7.20
N GLY A 182 -26.88 -7.90 -6.30
CA GLY A 182 -27.21 -7.72 -4.89
C GLY A 182 -25.95 -7.66 -4.03
N GLN A 183 -26.05 -6.93 -2.92
CA GLN A 183 -24.96 -6.83 -1.97
C GLN A 183 -24.87 -8.09 -1.12
N THR A 184 -23.63 -8.51 -0.88
CA THR A 184 -23.30 -9.63 0.01
C THR A 184 -22.73 -9.08 1.30
N VAL A 185 -23.19 -9.63 2.42
CA VAL A 185 -22.70 -9.29 3.75
C VAL A 185 -22.31 -10.58 4.46
N THR A 186 -21.11 -10.63 4.95
CA THR A 186 -20.64 -11.74 5.79
C THR A 186 -20.14 -11.19 7.12
N GLN A 187 -20.31 -11.98 8.19
CA GLN A 187 -19.90 -11.64 9.54
C GLN A 187 -18.67 -12.46 9.92
N GLY A 188 -17.82 -11.86 10.71
CA GLY A 188 -16.69 -12.51 11.36
C GLY A 188 -16.08 -11.66 12.46
N ILE A 189 -14.87 -12.00 12.84
CA ILE A 189 -14.07 -11.26 13.81
C ILE A 189 -12.72 -10.85 13.18
N ILE A 190 -12.04 -9.93 13.83
CA ILE A 190 -10.61 -9.72 13.60
C ILE A 190 -9.86 -10.92 14.16
N SER A 191 -9.33 -11.76 13.27
CA SER A 191 -8.61 -13.00 13.66
C SER A 191 -7.15 -12.73 13.98
N ALA A 192 -6.53 -11.74 13.31
CA ALA A 192 -5.19 -11.25 13.60
C ALA A 192 -4.99 -9.83 13.05
N LEU A 193 -4.08 -9.12 13.64
CA LEU A 193 -3.56 -7.84 13.14
C LEU A 193 -2.12 -8.02 12.70
N ALA A 194 -1.64 -7.13 11.83
CA ALA A 194 -0.24 -7.12 11.41
C ALA A 194 0.25 -8.42 10.74
N ARG A 195 -0.56 -9.06 9.88
CA ARG A 195 -0.10 -10.19 9.06
C ARG A 195 0.80 -9.66 7.96
N THR A 196 2.10 -9.97 8.08
CA THR A 196 3.16 -9.48 7.21
C THR A 196 3.50 -10.56 6.23
N GLN A 197 3.60 -11.32 5.67
CA GLN A 197 4.03 -12.40 4.76
C GLN A 197 2.90 -13.00 3.91
N VAL A 198 1.97 -12.16 3.43
CA VAL A 198 0.88 -12.64 2.57
C VAL A 198 1.22 -12.55 1.07
N GLY A 199 2.31 -11.87 0.70
CA GLY A 199 2.93 -11.96 -0.63
C GLY A 199 2.26 -11.18 -1.77
N VAL A 200 1.35 -10.24 -1.51
CA VAL A 200 0.55 -9.56 -2.55
C VAL A 200 0.76 -8.05 -2.64
N SER A 201 1.42 -7.45 -1.66
CA SER A 201 1.80 -6.04 -1.69
C SER A 201 3.10 -5.79 -0.96
N ASP A 202 3.82 -4.72 -1.32
CA ASP A 202 5.06 -4.31 -0.66
C ASP A 202 4.83 -3.90 0.80
N TYR A 203 3.62 -3.46 1.13
CA TYR A 203 3.18 -3.19 2.50
C TYR A 203 2.32 -4.36 2.99
N GLY A 204 2.97 -5.47 3.32
CA GLY A 204 2.35 -6.71 3.76
C GLY A 204 1.67 -6.64 5.13
N PHE A 205 1.02 -5.53 5.48
CA PHE A 205 0.33 -5.37 6.76
C PHE A 205 -1.18 -5.43 6.55
N PHE A 206 -1.76 -6.61 6.82
CA PHE A 206 -3.19 -6.85 6.63
C PHE A 206 -3.91 -7.10 7.95
N ILE A 207 -5.19 -6.73 7.99
CA ILE A 207 -6.16 -7.22 8.95
C ILE A 207 -6.59 -8.60 8.46
N GLN A 208 -6.41 -9.64 9.28
CA GLN A 208 -6.97 -10.96 9.03
C GLN A 208 -8.35 -11.08 9.66
N THR A 209 -9.31 -11.63 8.93
CA THR A 209 -10.68 -11.90 9.41
C THR A 209 -11.16 -13.28 8.94
N ASP A 210 -12.05 -13.89 9.69
CA ASP A 210 -12.77 -15.09 9.28
C ASP A 210 -14.13 -14.77 8.62
N ALA A 211 -14.52 -13.48 8.55
CA ALA A 211 -15.62 -13.05 7.69
C ALA A 211 -15.35 -13.54 6.25
N ALA A 212 -16.31 -14.28 5.67
CA ALA A 212 -16.10 -14.90 4.37
C ALA A 212 -15.91 -13.83 3.28
N ILE A 213 -14.71 -13.70 2.77
CA ILE A 213 -14.38 -12.91 1.57
C ILE A 213 -14.39 -13.86 0.39
N ASN A 214 -15.11 -13.51 -0.66
CA ASN A 214 -15.24 -14.29 -1.90
C ASN A 214 -15.01 -13.37 -3.11
N PRO A 215 -14.79 -13.92 -4.33
CA PRO A 215 -14.69 -13.13 -5.54
C PRO A 215 -15.84 -12.11 -5.68
N GLY A 216 -15.49 -10.86 -5.97
CA GLY A 216 -16.42 -9.73 -6.04
C GLY A 216 -16.53 -8.91 -4.75
N ASN A 217 -16.13 -9.41 -3.59
CA ASN A 217 -16.00 -8.62 -2.36
C ASN A 217 -14.73 -7.77 -2.33
N SER A 218 -13.72 -8.08 -3.15
CA SER A 218 -12.48 -7.30 -3.27
C SER A 218 -12.79 -5.85 -3.61
N GLY A 219 -12.16 -4.91 -2.88
CA GLY A 219 -12.46 -3.47 -2.95
C GLY A 219 -13.64 -3.02 -2.09
N GLY A 220 -14.42 -3.95 -1.55
CA GLY A 220 -15.54 -3.68 -0.65
C GLY A 220 -15.12 -3.33 0.78
N ALA A 221 -16.09 -3.04 1.63
CA ALA A 221 -15.87 -2.54 2.98
C ALA A 221 -15.72 -3.67 4.00
N LEU A 222 -14.73 -3.57 4.90
CA LEU A 222 -14.76 -4.18 6.21
C LEU A 222 -15.18 -3.10 7.21
N VAL A 223 -16.27 -3.33 7.95
CA VAL A 223 -16.82 -2.35 8.89
C VAL A 223 -16.90 -2.89 10.30
N ASP A 224 -16.76 -1.98 11.27
CA ASP A 224 -16.98 -2.26 12.68
C ASP A 224 -18.47 -2.23 13.07
N MET A 225 -18.76 -2.48 14.34
CA MET A 225 -20.14 -2.48 14.87
C MET A 225 -20.78 -1.08 14.96
N ASN A 226 -20.04 -0.02 14.65
CA ASN A 226 -20.56 1.34 14.49
C ASN A 226 -20.85 1.70 13.04
N ALA A 227 -20.70 0.75 12.10
CA ALA A 227 -20.76 0.96 10.65
C ALA A 227 -19.65 1.91 10.14
N ARG A 228 -18.46 1.95 10.78
CA ARG A 228 -17.31 2.69 10.30
C ARG A 228 -16.42 1.78 9.48
N LEU A 229 -15.86 2.30 8.40
CA LEU A 229 -14.90 1.61 7.57
C LEU A 229 -13.59 1.38 8.37
N VAL A 230 -13.18 0.14 8.56
CA VAL A 230 -11.94 -0.23 9.25
C VAL A 230 -10.93 -0.91 8.32
N GLY A 231 -11.38 -1.37 7.15
CA GLY A 231 -10.51 -1.93 6.11
C GLY A 231 -11.19 -2.03 4.76
N ILE A 232 -10.38 -2.28 3.72
CA ILE A 232 -10.84 -2.62 2.36
C ILE A 232 -10.56 -4.10 2.15
N ASN A 233 -11.61 -4.89 1.89
CA ASN A 233 -11.48 -6.32 1.58
C ASN A 233 -10.57 -6.49 0.36
N SER A 234 -9.57 -7.35 0.43
CA SER A 234 -8.60 -7.52 -0.66
C SER A 234 -8.61 -8.95 -1.19
N MET A 235 -8.20 -9.92 -0.40
CA MET A 235 -7.97 -11.29 -0.87
C MET A 235 -8.30 -12.33 0.19
N ILE A 236 -8.23 -13.60 -0.21
CA ILE A 236 -8.28 -14.77 0.67
C ILE A 236 -7.02 -15.63 0.50
N PHE A 237 -6.66 -16.33 1.56
CA PHE A 237 -5.72 -17.43 1.47
C PHE A 237 -6.50 -18.71 1.17
N SER A 238 -6.50 -19.16 -0.10
CA SER A 238 -7.29 -20.33 -0.50
C SER A 238 -6.64 -21.04 -1.69
N LYS A 239 -6.56 -22.37 -1.60
CA LYS A 239 -6.15 -23.23 -2.72
C LYS A 239 -7.31 -23.62 -3.65
N SER A 240 -8.55 -23.44 -3.18
CA SER A 240 -9.76 -23.84 -3.90
C SER A 240 -10.55 -22.68 -4.51
N GLY A 241 -10.10 -21.42 -4.29
CA GLY A 241 -10.77 -20.20 -4.78
C GLY A 241 -11.97 -19.73 -3.96
N GLY A 242 -12.41 -20.50 -2.95
CA GLY A 242 -13.45 -20.07 -2.00
C GLY A 242 -12.89 -19.76 -0.62
N SER A 243 -13.62 -19.01 0.19
CA SER A 243 -13.23 -18.69 1.57
C SER A 243 -13.11 -19.96 2.43
N VAL A 244 -11.98 -20.10 3.09
CA VAL A 244 -11.71 -21.14 4.09
C VAL A 244 -11.61 -20.56 5.52
N GLY A 245 -12.17 -19.36 5.74
CA GLY A 245 -12.10 -18.66 7.03
C GLY A 245 -10.82 -17.86 7.21
N ILE A 246 -10.07 -17.59 6.14
CA ILE A 246 -8.87 -16.75 6.15
C ILE A 246 -9.02 -15.69 5.05
N GLY A 247 -9.51 -14.51 5.44
CA GLY A 247 -9.62 -13.33 4.60
C GLY A 247 -8.70 -12.22 5.07
N PHE A 248 -8.32 -11.35 4.14
CA PHE A 248 -7.43 -10.22 4.40
C PHE A 248 -8.05 -8.91 3.94
N ALA A 249 -7.91 -7.87 4.74
CA ALA A 249 -8.31 -6.52 4.41
C ALA A 249 -7.17 -5.54 4.63
N ILE A 250 -7.08 -4.53 3.76
CA ILE A 250 -6.11 -3.43 3.87
C ILE A 250 -6.61 -2.47 4.94
N PRO A 251 -5.81 -2.15 5.99
CA PRO A 251 -6.22 -1.30 7.09
C PRO A 251 -6.62 0.10 6.63
N VAL A 252 -7.67 0.65 7.24
CA VAL A 252 -8.21 1.96 6.83
C VAL A 252 -7.22 3.11 7.04
N ASN A 253 -6.28 3.01 7.97
CA ASN A 253 -5.25 4.05 8.14
C ASN A 253 -4.33 4.15 6.92
N MET A 254 -4.07 3.04 6.20
CA MET A 254 -3.40 3.08 4.91
C MET A 254 -4.30 3.71 3.83
N VAL A 255 -5.59 3.39 3.84
CA VAL A 255 -6.59 3.98 2.92
C VAL A 255 -6.68 5.50 3.08
N LYS A 256 -6.60 6.04 4.31
CA LYS A 256 -6.58 7.49 4.58
C LYS A 256 -5.45 8.20 3.84
N ILE A 257 -4.25 7.61 3.79
CA ILE A 257 -3.09 8.20 3.09
C ILE A 257 -3.36 8.27 1.59
N VAL A 258 -3.91 7.21 1.02
CA VAL A 258 -4.23 7.14 -0.43
C VAL A 258 -5.33 8.13 -0.80
N ILE A 259 -6.38 8.25 0.01
CA ILE A 259 -7.47 9.24 -0.16
C ILE A 259 -6.90 10.67 -0.07
N SER A 260 -6.05 10.95 0.92
CA SER A 260 -5.44 12.26 1.11
C SER A 260 -4.58 12.65 -0.10
N ALA A 261 -3.80 11.71 -0.63
CA ALA A 261 -3.00 11.90 -1.84
C ALA A 261 -3.90 12.23 -3.06
N ALA A 262 -4.98 11.47 -3.26
CA ALA A 262 -5.94 11.71 -4.35
C ALA A 262 -6.63 13.08 -4.24
N LYS A 263 -7.02 13.50 -3.03
CA LYS A 263 -7.57 14.84 -2.77
C LYS A 263 -6.57 15.95 -3.04
N GLY A 264 -5.29 15.72 -2.78
CA GLY A 264 -4.18 16.63 -3.08
C GLY A 264 -3.82 16.73 -4.57
N GLY A 265 -4.47 15.93 -5.44
CA GLY A 265 -4.24 15.95 -6.89
C GLY A 265 -2.89 15.36 -7.32
N VAL A 266 -2.19 14.64 -6.43
CA VAL A 266 -0.94 13.98 -6.77
C VAL A 266 -1.21 12.66 -7.50
N LYS A 267 -0.37 12.33 -8.47
CA LYS A 267 -0.52 11.11 -9.28
C LYS A 267 0.08 9.87 -8.63
N GLN A 268 0.87 10.06 -7.57
CA GLN A 268 1.62 9.00 -6.88
C GLN A 268 1.62 9.24 -5.38
N VAL A 269 1.40 8.19 -4.61
CA VAL A 269 1.45 8.25 -3.14
C VAL A 269 2.91 8.27 -2.70
N ARG A 270 3.32 9.36 -2.06
CA ARG A 270 4.63 9.44 -1.40
C ARG A 270 4.46 9.18 0.09
N ARG A 271 5.37 8.40 0.65
CA ARG A 271 5.39 8.00 2.06
C ARG A 271 6.69 8.40 2.74
N PRO A 272 6.70 8.49 4.08
CA PRO A 272 7.93 8.71 4.81
C PRO A 272 8.96 7.61 4.53
N TRP A 273 10.18 8.01 4.25
CA TRP A 273 11.32 7.17 3.99
C TRP A 273 12.34 7.29 5.12
N LEU A 274 12.76 6.18 5.69
CA LEU A 274 13.74 6.16 6.76
C LEU A 274 15.18 6.17 6.24
N GLY A 275 15.39 5.61 5.05
CA GLY A 275 16.71 5.44 4.46
C GLY A 275 17.54 4.35 5.14
N ALA A 276 16.89 3.34 5.68
CA ALA A 276 17.52 2.19 6.29
C ALA A 276 17.09 0.91 5.58
N THR A 277 18.03 -0.01 5.38
CA THR A 277 17.75 -1.39 5.02
C THR A 277 17.47 -2.15 6.31
N LEU A 278 16.31 -2.77 6.37
CA LEU A 278 15.81 -3.44 7.56
C LEU A 278 15.71 -4.95 7.31
N GLN A 279 15.87 -5.73 8.38
CA GLN A 279 15.61 -7.16 8.38
C GLN A 279 14.89 -7.56 9.67
N GLY A 280 14.11 -8.64 9.62
CA GLY A 280 13.46 -9.19 10.81
C GLY A 280 14.49 -9.74 11.80
N VAL A 281 14.21 -9.66 13.08
CA VAL A 281 15.02 -10.25 14.15
C VAL A 281 14.65 -11.73 14.27
N THR A 282 15.52 -12.62 13.79
CA THR A 282 15.37 -14.07 14.00
C THR A 282 15.78 -14.47 15.43
N LYS A 283 15.45 -15.71 15.82
CA LYS A 283 15.86 -16.24 17.13
C LYS A 283 17.38 -16.19 17.30
N ASP A 284 18.14 -16.60 16.28
CA ASP A 284 19.61 -16.61 16.33
C ASP A 284 20.18 -15.19 16.49
N ILE A 285 19.56 -14.19 15.83
CA ILE A 285 19.92 -12.79 15.99
C ILE A 285 19.59 -12.32 17.42
N ALA A 286 18.39 -12.65 17.91
CA ALA A 286 17.98 -12.30 19.27
C ALA A 286 18.93 -12.86 20.32
N ASP A 287 19.26 -14.15 20.22
CA ASP A 287 20.18 -14.84 21.12
C ASP A 287 21.59 -14.20 21.07
N SER A 288 22.09 -13.87 19.86
CA SER A 288 23.41 -13.24 19.69
C SER A 288 23.50 -11.81 20.25
N LEU A 289 22.37 -11.11 20.30
CA LEU A 289 22.24 -9.74 20.81
C LEU A 289 21.73 -9.67 22.26
N GLY A 290 21.49 -10.82 22.89
CA GLY A 290 20.99 -10.90 24.26
C GLY A 290 19.57 -10.35 24.44
N LEU A 291 18.72 -10.50 23.44
CA LEU A 291 17.33 -10.05 23.48
C LEU A 291 16.43 -11.12 24.07
N GLU A 292 15.46 -10.72 24.87
CA GLU A 292 14.47 -11.63 25.45
C GLU A 292 13.51 -12.23 24.41
N ARG A 293 13.31 -11.53 23.28
CA ARG A 293 12.37 -11.90 22.22
C ARG A 293 12.95 -11.64 20.84
N ALA A 294 12.63 -12.52 19.89
CA ALA A 294 12.91 -12.31 18.47
C ALA A 294 11.83 -11.38 17.87
N SER A 295 11.93 -10.08 18.16
CA SER A 295 10.98 -9.05 17.72
C SER A 295 11.71 -7.75 17.42
N GLY A 296 11.18 -6.97 16.47
CA GLY A 296 11.72 -5.70 16.04
C GLY A 296 12.33 -5.74 14.64
N ALA A 297 12.70 -4.56 14.14
CA ALA A 297 13.36 -4.35 12.86
C ALA A 297 14.84 -4.04 13.07
N LEU A 298 15.74 -4.94 12.67
CA LEU A 298 17.18 -4.75 12.74
C LEU A 298 17.66 -3.87 11.58
N VAL A 299 18.41 -2.83 11.88
CA VAL A 299 19.05 -1.96 10.90
C VAL A 299 20.30 -2.63 10.33
N ALA A 300 20.20 -3.21 9.13
CA ALA A 300 21.30 -3.86 8.42
C ALA A 300 22.22 -2.84 7.73
N ALA A 301 21.65 -1.77 7.18
CA ALA A 301 22.39 -0.65 6.56
C ALA A 301 21.59 0.64 6.69
N ILE A 302 22.26 1.77 6.54
CA ILE A 302 21.63 3.08 6.54
C ILE A 302 22.26 3.95 5.44
N ALA A 303 21.41 4.64 4.69
CA ALA A 303 21.85 5.55 3.64
C ALA A 303 22.35 6.87 4.25
N ASP A 304 23.47 7.37 3.74
CA ASP A 304 24.02 8.65 4.15
C ASP A 304 23.00 9.77 3.93
N ARG A 305 22.96 10.73 4.83
CA ARG A 305 22.04 11.90 4.80
C ARG A 305 20.57 11.53 4.73
N SER A 306 20.21 10.30 5.09
CA SER A 306 18.82 9.89 5.24
C SER A 306 18.21 10.43 6.53
N PRO A 307 16.86 10.55 6.64
CA PRO A 307 16.22 10.95 7.88
C PRO A 307 16.60 10.08 9.09
N GLY A 308 16.80 8.78 8.88
CA GLY A 308 17.27 7.87 9.91
C GLY A 308 18.72 8.17 10.35
N ALA A 309 19.62 8.42 9.38
CA ALA A 309 21.01 8.79 9.70
C ALA A 309 21.07 10.13 10.44
N GLU A 310 20.29 11.14 10.01
CA GLU A 310 20.20 12.44 10.68
C GLU A 310 19.62 12.32 12.12
N ALA A 311 18.67 11.40 12.33
CA ALA A 311 18.14 11.09 13.67
C ALA A 311 19.13 10.34 14.56
N GLY A 312 20.28 9.89 14.02
CA GLY A 312 21.29 9.16 14.74
C GLY A 312 21.08 7.65 14.80
N LEU A 313 20.22 7.11 13.94
CA LEU A 313 20.06 5.66 13.75
C LEU A 313 21.36 5.07 13.20
N ARG A 314 21.72 3.86 13.61
CA ARG A 314 22.98 3.20 13.25
C ARG A 314 22.74 1.75 12.86
N ARG A 315 23.67 1.19 12.10
CA ARG A 315 23.72 -0.26 11.86
C ARG A 315 23.74 -1.02 13.18
N ASN A 316 23.05 -2.15 13.25
CA ASN A 316 22.83 -2.99 14.41
C ASN A 316 21.90 -2.40 15.50
N ASP A 317 21.26 -1.26 15.25
CA ASP A 317 20.13 -0.82 16.05
C ASP A 317 18.93 -1.73 15.77
N ILE A 318 18.08 -1.95 16.79
CA ILE A 318 16.82 -2.67 16.64
C ILE A 318 15.69 -1.69 16.94
N ILE A 319 14.86 -1.43 15.94
CA ILE A 319 13.68 -0.58 16.10
C ILE A 319 12.56 -1.46 16.65
N ILE A 320 12.08 -1.13 17.86
CA ILE A 320 11.05 -1.88 18.59
C ILE A 320 9.74 -1.11 18.70
N GLY A 321 9.69 0.13 18.25
CA GLY A 321 8.48 0.95 18.29
C GLY A 321 8.60 2.26 17.54
N ILE A 322 7.45 2.86 17.26
CA ILE A 322 7.30 4.21 16.69
C ILE A 322 6.07 4.88 17.32
N ASP A 323 6.25 6.08 17.89
CA ASP A 323 5.21 6.86 18.59
C ASP A 323 4.41 6.04 19.63
N GLY A 324 5.10 5.17 20.39
CA GLY A 324 4.50 4.32 21.42
C GLY A 324 3.82 3.05 20.87
N GLN A 325 3.72 2.88 19.57
CA GLN A 325 3.20 1.67 18.93
C GLN A 325 4.33 0.65 18.75
N SER A 326 4.10 -0.63 19.10
CA SER A 326 5.10 -1.71 18.95
C SER A 326 5.42 -1.98 17.47
N VAL A 327 6.68 -2.37 17.25
CA VAL A 327 7.18 -2.85 15.96
C VAL A 327 7.73 -4.26 16.17
N ASP A 328 7.11 -5.24 15.54
CA ASP A 328 7.47 -6.65 15.67
C ASP A 328 8.46 -7.13 14.59
N ASP A 329 8.42 -6.49 13.41
CA ASP A 329 9.27 -6.80 12.25
C ASP A 329 9.45 -5.56 11.33
N ALA A 330 10.19 -5.73 10.23
CA ALA A 330 10.46 -4.65 9.27
C ALA A 330 9.20 -4.18 8.54
N GLU A 331 8.29 -5.09 8.24
CA GLU A 331 7.03 -4.82 7.53
C GLU A 331 6.08 -4.00 8.42
N SER A 332 5.97 -4.35 9.70
CA SER A 332 5.17 -3.58 10.67
C SER A 332 5.70 -2.16 10.84
N LEU A 333 7.04 -1.97 10.85
CA LEU A 333 7.63 -0.63 10.81
C LEU A 333 7.28 0.10 9.51
N GLY A 334 7.38 -0.58 8.37
CA GLY A 334 7.00 -0.02 7.07
C GLY A 334 5.56 0.49 7.05
N TYR A 335 4.62 -0.31 7.56
CA TYR A 335 3.22 0.10 7.70
C TYR A 335 3.07 1.31 8.62
N ARG A 336 3.61 1.23 9.83
CA ARG A 336 3.49 2.30 10.83
C ARG A 336 4.09 3.61 10.34
N LEU A 337 5.21 3.55 9.62
CA LEU A 337 5.84 4.70 8.99
C LEU A 337 5.00 5.20 7.80
N GLY A 338 4.55 4.27 6.93
CA GLY A 338 3.77 4.56 5.73
C GLY A 338 2.39 5.17 5.98
N THR A 339 1.84 5.00 7.19
CA THR A 339 0.57 5.63 7.62
C THR A 339 0.75 7.01 8.26
N ARG A 340 1.98 7.53 8.37
CA ARG A 340 2.24 8.88 8.87
C ARG A 340 2.21 9.91 7.73
N PRO A 341 1.72 11.13 7.99
CA PRO A 341 1.80 12.21 7.01
C PRO A 341 3.23 12.69 6.82
N LEU A 342 3.58 13.08 5.60
CA LEU A 342 4.84 13.75 5.31
C LEU A 342 4.92 15.14 5.97
N GLY A 343 6.15 15.60 6.25
CA GLY A 343 6.42 16.93 6.81
C GLY A 343 6.36 16.99 8.34
N GLY A 344 5.98 15.90 9.02
CA GLY A 344 5.98 15.78 10.47
C GLY A 344 7.28 15.15 11.01
N ALA A 345 7.22 14.72 12.26
CA ALA A 345 8.24 13.92 12.92
C ALA A 345 7.60 12.75 13.66
N ALA A 346 8.34 11.67 13.84
CA ALA A 346 7.96 10.52 14.64
C ALA A 346 9.08 10.18 15.62
N SER A 347 8.75 9.51 16.71
CA SER A 347 9.73 9.06 17.71
C SER A 347 9.95 7.55 17.55
N LEU A 348 11.15 7.14 17.15
CA LEU A 348 11.55 5.75 17.11
C LEU A 348 12.02 5.26 18.46
N SER A 349 11.45 4.17 18.97
CA SER A 349 11.97 3.43 20.11
C SER A 349 12.98 2.41 19.61
N VAL A 350 14.22 2.52 20.04
CA VAL A 350 15.37 1.76 19.52
C VAL A 350 16.10 1.06 20.66
N LEU A 351 16.54 -0.15 20.43
CA LEU A 351 17.52 -0.84 21.29
C LEU A 351 18.90 -0.79 20.62
N ARG A 352 19.87 -0.20 21.31
CA ARG A 352 21.29 -0.13 20.89
C ARG A 352 22.16 -0.79 21.92
N ALA A 353 22.80 -1.90 21.57
CA ALA A 353 23.57 -2.71 22.51
C ALA A 353 22.79 -3.01 23.80
N GLY A 354 21.51 -3.40 23.67
CA GLY A 354 20.61 -3.70 24.78
C GLY A 354 20.06 -2.49 25.57
N LYS A 355 20.46 -1.26 25.20
CA LYS A 355 20.00 -0.04 25.89
C LYS A 355 18.89 0.65 25.10
N PRO A 356 17.77 1.03 25.74
CA PRO A 356 16.69 1.74 25.07
C PRO A 356 17.11 3.19 24.76
N LEU A 357 16.74 3.65 23.56
CA LEU A 357 16.92 4.99 23.06
C LEU A 357 15.63 5.46 22.38
N SER A 358 15.36 6.75 22.43
CA SER A 358 14.32 7.41 21.63
C SER A 358 14.98 8.35 20.63
N LEU A 359 14.67 8.15 19.34
CA LEU A 359 15.26 8.92 18.25
C LEU A 359 14.17 9.66 17.48
N PRO A 360 14.14 11.01 17.49
CA PRO A 360 13.19 11.78 16.70
C PRO A 360 13.62 11.73 15.22
N VAL A 361 12.75 11.23 14.36
CA VAL A 361 12.98 11.14 12.91
C VAL A 361 12.04 12.05 12.14
N LYS A 362 12.56 12.80 11.17
CA LYS A 362 11.75 13.61 10.25
C LYS A 362 11.05 12.73 9.24
N LEU A 363 9.77 12.98 9.00
CA LEU A 363 8.95 12.24 8.04
C LEU A 363 9.07 12.89 6.65
N MET A 364 10.08 12.50 5.90
CA MET A 364 10.38 13.01 4.57
C MET A 364 10.26 11.90 3.53
N ALA A 365 9.81 12.24 2.33
CA ALA A 365 9.82 11.29 1.22
C ALA A 365 11.25 10.98 0.78
N ALA A 366 11.45 9.82 0.16
CA ALA A 366 12.71 9.46 -0.48
C ALA A 366 13.10 10.52 -1.52
N PRO A 367 14.38 10.96 -1.56
CA PRO A 367 14.82 12.00 -2.48
C PRO A 367 14.96 11.48 -3.91
N GLU A 368 14.66 12.35 -4.89
CA GLU A 368 14.98 12.14 -6.30
C GLU A 368 16.38 12.72 -6.62
N ALA A 369 17.39 12.11 -6.05
CA ALA A 369 18.79 12.47 -6.26
C ALA A 369 19.61 11.20 -6.60
N PRO A 370 20.07 11.03 -7.86
CA PRO A 370 19.98 11.98 -8.97
C PRO A 370 18.51 12.21 -9.45
N PRO A 371 18.25 13.32 -10.17
CA PRO A 371 16.95 13.56 -10.79
C PRO A 371 16.54 12.40 -11.69
N ARG A 372 15.25 12.09 -11.72
CA ARG A 372 14.67 10.91 -12.42
C ARG A 372 15.06 10.81 -13.90
N ASP A 373 15.08 11.91 -14.65
CA ASP A 373 15.43 11.98 -16.08
C ASP A 373 14.73 10.90 -16.93
N LEU A 374 13.40 11.01 -17.01
CA LEU A 374 12.58 10.09 -17.82
C LEU A 374 12.97 10.19 -19.28
N THR A 375 13.59 9.15 -19.82
CA THR A 375 14.15 9.14 -21.16
C THR A 375 13.71 7.90 -21.94
N LYS A 376 13.15 8.12 -23.15
CA LYS A 376 12.85 7.07 -24.11
C LYS A 376 14.00 6.89 -25.09
N ILE A 377 14.56 5.68 -25.15
CA ILE A 377 15.71 5.37 -26.02
C ILE A 377 15.20 5.15 -27.44
N LYS A 378 15.79 5.93 -28.37
CA LYS A 378 15.49 5.93 -29.80
C LYS A 378 16.73 5.52 -30.58
N GLY A 379 16.57 5.22 -31.90
CA GLY A 379 17.68 4.90 -32.80
C GLY A 379 17.74 3.42 -33.17
N ARG A 380 18.94 2.87 -33.32
CA ARG A 380 19.20 1.44 -33.64
C ARG A 380 20.18 0.85 -32.65
N SER A 381 19.68 0.38 -31.54
CA SER A 381 20.46 -0.29 -30.51
C SER A 381 19.58 -1.35 -29.82
N PRO A 382 20.15 -2.27 -29.05
CA PRO A 382 19.38 -3.23 -28.24
C PRO A 382 18.41 -2.58 -27.25
N PHE A 383 18.59 -1.29 -26.96
CA PHE A 383 17.73 -0.52 -26.03
C PHE A 383 16.62 0.27 -26.75
N THR A 384 16.51 0.17 -28.09
CA THR A 384 15.48 0.92 -28.82
C THR A 384 14.09 0.45 -28.44
N GLY A 385 13.29 1.38 -27.91
CA GLY A 385 11.92 1.13 -27.42
C GLY A 385 11.82 1.00 -25.91
N VAL A 386 12.93 1.07 -25.13
CA VAL A 386 12.82 1.18 -23.68
C VAL A 386 12.59 2.63 -23.24
N THR A 387 11.83 2.77 -22.17
CA THR A 387 11.76 4.00 -21.37
C THR A 387 12.50 3.76 -20.06
N VAL A 388 13.42 4.66 -19.72
CA VAL A 388 14.32 4.50 -18.56
C VAL A 388 14.28 5.71 -17.65
N VAL A 389 14.70 5.51 -16.40
CA VAL A 389 14.93 6.57 -15.41
C VAL A 389 16.23 6.32 -14.64
N ASN A 390 16.83 7.40 -14.12
CA ASN A 390 17.95 7.30 -13.19
C ASN A 390 17.51 6.64 -11.89
N VAL A 391 18.31 5.73 -11.37
CA VAL A 391 18.11 5.14 -10.04
C VAL A 391 18.38 6.19 -8.97
N SER A 392 17.41 6.43 -8.13
CA SER A 392 17.48 7.29 -6.95
C SER A 392 16.74 6.60 -5.80
N PRO A 393 16.86 7.03 -4.52
CA PRO A 393 16.09 6.46 -3.43
C PRO A 393 14.58 6.45 -3.70
N ALA A 394 14.03 7.51 -4.32
CA ALA A 394 12.62 7.56 -4.71
C ALA A 394 12.25 6.51 -5.77
N VAL A 395 13.12 6.28 -6.76
CA VAL A 395 12.92 5.28 -7.81
C VAL A 395 13.08 3.87 -7.25
N ILE A 396 14.06 3.64 -6.36
CA ILE A 396 14.23 2.35 -5.66
C ILE A 396 12.96 2.01 -4.90
N GLU A 397 12.40 2.97 -4.16
CA GLU A 397 11.17 2.78 -3.40
C GLU A 397 9.96 2.53 -4.31
N GLU A 398 9.81 3.31 -5.39
CA GLU A 398 8.66 3.21 -6.31
C GLU A 398 8.58 1.87 -7.03
N TYR A 399 9.74 1.34 -7.46
CA TYR A 399 9.82 0.10 -8.25
C TYR A 399 10.26 -1.11 -7.42
N SER A 400 10.35 -0.97 -6.09
CA SER A 400 10.75 -2.02 -5.14
C SER A 400 12.07 -2.71 -5.57
N LEU A 401 13.07 -1.89 -5.96
CA LEU A 401 14.34 -2.39 -6.46
C LEU A 401 15.22 -2.85 -5.30
N GLU A 402 15.69 -4.09 -5.37
CA GLU A 402 16.53 -4.67 -4.33
C GLU A 402 18.02 -4.60 -4.66
N ASN A 403 18.86 -4.40 -3.63
CA ASN A 403 20.31 -4.43 -3.72
C ASN A 403 20.91 -3.50 -4.80
N ILE A 404 20.33 -2.30 -4.96
CA ILE A 404 20.70 -1.30 -5.97
C ILE A 404 20.99 0.03 -5.29
N SER A 405 22.03 0.71 -5.74
CA SER A 405 22.39 2.05 -5.29
C SER A 405 22.47 3.07 -6.42
N ASP A 406 22.79 2.61 -7.65
CA ASP A 406 23.02 3.48 -8.80
C ASP A 406 22.70 2.74 -10.11
N GLY A 407 22.66 3.48 -11.21
CA GLY A 407 22.41 2.98 -12.55
C GLY A 407 21.14 3.55 -13.18
N VAL A 408 20.65 2.85 -14.19
CA VAL A 408 19.47 3.24 -14.97
C VAL A 408 18.50 2.08 -15.03
N VAL A 409 17.26 2.30 -14.57
CA VAL A 409 16.22 1.26 -14.57
C VAL A 409 15.30 1.41 -15.77
N VAL A 410 14.97 0.28 -16.40
CA VAL A 410 13.95 0.16 -17.45
C VAL A 410 12.57 0.15 -16.79
N ILE A 411 11.74 1.16 -17.08
CA ILE A 411 10.38 1.28 -16.50
C ILE A 411 9.29 0.83 -17.48
N ASP A 412 9.61 0.80 -18.78
CA ASP A 412 8.70 0.36 -19.82
C ASP A 412 9.47 -0.15 -21.04
N VAL A 413 8.88 -1.10 -21.77
CA VAL A 413 9.42 -1.69 -23.03
C VAL A 413 8.30 -1.69 -24.07
N ASP A 414 8.51 -0.96 -25.17
CA ASP A 414 7.53 -0.91 -26.26
C ASP A 414 7.35 -2.30 -26.90
N THR A 415 6.11 -2.66 -27.17
CA THR A 415 5.76 -3.90 -27.88
C THR A 415 6.32 -3.86 -29.32
N ASN A 416 6.84 -4.99 -29.80
CA ASN A 416 7.49 -5.14 -31.10
C ASN A 416 8.73 -4.23 -31.29
N SER A 417 9.34 -3.78 -30.21
CA SER A 417 10.60 -3.02 -30.26
C SER A 417 11.82 -3.95 -30.38
N ILE A 418 12.98 -3.38 -30.73
CA ILE A 418 14.25 -4.12 -30.71
C ILE A 418 14.53 -4.60 -29.28
N ALA A 419 14.28 -3.75 -28.30
CA ALA A 419 14.52 -4.08 -26.89
C ALA A 419 13.69 -5.29 -26.42
N GLU A 420 12.41 -5.37 -26.80
CA GLU A 420 11.59 -6.55 -26.53
C GLU A 420 12.15 -7.80 -27.21
N GLY A 421 12.56 -7.66 -28.49
CA GLY A 421 13.11 -8.77 -29.28
C GLY A 421 14.42 -9.35 -28.71
N VAL A 422 15.22 -8.55 -28.01
CA VAL A 422 16.44 -8.99 -27.31
C VAL A 422 16.19 -9.38 -25.84
N GLY A 423 14.93 -9.36 -25.39
CA GLY A 423 14.53 -9.86 -24.07
C GLY A 423 14.72 -8.86 -22.92
N MET A 424 14.78 -7.54 -23.20
CA MET A 424 14.73 -6.50 -22.16
C MET A 424 13.38 -6.51 -21.46
N GLN A 425 13.39 -6.30 -20.16
CA GLN A 425 12.19 -6.35 -19.32
C GLN A 425 12.09 -5.12 -18.41
N LYS A 426 10.89 -4.81 -17.97
CA LYS A 426 10.67 -3.83 -16.90
C LYS A 426 11.42 -4.28 -15.65
N ASN A 427 11.96 -3.31 -14.93
CA ASN A 427 12.83 -3.47 -13.76
C ASN A 427 14.25 -4.01 -14.06
N ASP A 428 14.64 -4.18 -15.33
CA ASP A 428 16.04 -4.37 -15.67
C ASP A 428 16.84 -3.11 -15.34
N ILE A 429 18.00 -3.28 -14.75
CA ILE A 429 18.91 -2.18 -14.47
C ILE A 429 20.11 -2.31 -15.38
N VAL A 430 20.32 -1.29 -16.20
CA VAL A 430 21.47 -1.23 -17.10
C VAL A 430 22.67 -0.74 -16.30
N VAL A 431 23.66 -1.59 -16.15
CA VAL A 431 24.87 -1.32 -15.37
C VAL A 431 26.04 -0.90 -16.27
N GLU A 432 26.20 -1.61 -17.40
CA GLU A 432 27.38 -1.42 -18.28
C GLU A 432 27.04 -1.77 -19.74
N ILE A 433 27.59 -1.00 -20.68
CA ILE A 433 27.51 -1.23 -22.12
C ILE A 433 28.89 -1.09 -22.71
N ASN A 434 29.39 -2.12 -23.42
CA ASN A 434 30.72 -2.12 -24.07
C ASN A 434 31.84 -1.64 -23.14
N ASP A 435 31.86 -2.16 -21.91
CA ASP A 435 32.81 -1.85 -20.84
C ASP A 435 32.70 -0.41 -20.28
N ALA A 436 31.70 0.36 -20.71
CA ALA A 436 31.39 1.67 -20.16
C ALA A 436 30.29 1.59 -19.09
N LYS A 437 30.57 2.07 -17.88
CA LYS A 437 29.60 2.14 -16.79
C LYS A 437 28.47 3.11 -17.16
N ILE A 438 27.21 2.69 -16.92
CA ILE A 438 26.01 3.49 -17.12
C ILE A 438 25.52 3.96 -15.75
N ALA A 439 25.75 5.22 -15.45
CA ALA A 439 25.29 5.84 -14.19
C ALA A 439 24.00 6.66 -14.38
N THR A 440 23.77 7.20 -15.57
CA THR A 440 22.62 8.06 -15.87
C THR A 440 21.93 7.67 -17.18
N ALA A 441 20.66 8.07 -17.34
CA ALA A 441 19.93 7.89 -18.59
C ALA A 441 20.64 8.55 -19.79
N GLN A 442 21.34 9.65 -19.55
CA GLN A 442 22.13 10.33 -20.58
C GLN A 442 23.36 9.51 -21.00
N ASP A 443 23.99 8.78 -20.07
CA ASP A 443 25.07 7.86 -20.41
C ASP A 443 24.56 6.73 -21.30
N LEU A 444 23.36 6.19 -20.98
CA LEU A 444 22.70 5.18 -21.80
C LEU A 444 22.39 5.70 -23.20
N VAL A 445 21.85 6.95 -23.31
CA VAL A 445 21.61 7.59 -24.62
C VAL A 445 22.90 7.68 -25.42
N LYS A 446 23.98 8.16 -24.82
CA LYS A 446 25.30 8.30 -25.50
C LYS A 446 25.86 6.94 -25.93
N ALA A 447 25.84 5.96 -25.01
CA ALA A 447 26.36 4.61 -25.27
C ALA A 447 25.55 3.89 -26.36
N SER A 448 24.24 4.11 -26.42
CA SER A 448 23.32 3.49 -27.39
C SER A 448 23.29 4.17 -28.76
N ALA A 449 23.83 5.39 -28.89
CA ALA A 449 23.84 6.14 -30.15
C ALA A 449 24.92 5.64 -31.15
N GLY A 450 25.92 4.91 -30.68
CA GLY A 450 26.99 4.36 -31.49
C GLY A 450 26.53 3.22 -32.38
N LYS A 451 27.18 3.07 -33.57
CA LYS A 451 27.08 1.85 -34.36
C LYS A 451 28.07 0.83 -33.78
N SER A 452 27.62 -0.33 -33.38
CA SER A 452 28.48 -1.41 -32.92
C SER A 452 28.10 -2.73 -33.61
N ALA A 453 29.07 -3.52 -34.01
CA ALA A 453 28.85 -4.83 -34.55
C ALA A 453 28.36 -5.81 -33.45
N TYR A 454 28.77 -5.54 -32.21
CA TYR A 454 28.38 -6.33 -31.04
C TYR A 454 28.18 -5.41 -29.84
N TRP A 455 27.16 -5.69 -29.05
CA TRP A 455 26.85 -5.00 -27.83
C TRP A 455 27.10 -5.93 -26.64
N ARG A 456 28.10 -5.63 -25.81
CA ARG A 456 28.31 -6.29 -24.51
C ARG A 456 27.49 -5.57 -23.47
N LEU A 457 26.53 -6.27 -22.88
CA LEU A 457 25.61 -5.72 -21.91
C LEU A 457 25.81 -6.37 -20.56
N VAL A 458 25.82 -5.57 -19.51
CA VAL A 458 25.68 -6.01 -18.14
C VAL A 458 24.41 -5.37 -17.59
N ILE A 459 23.43 -6.20 -17.31
CA ILE A 459 22.17 -5.77 -16.69
C ILE A 459 21.99 -6.51 -15.36
N LYS A 460 21.23 -5.92 -14.46
CA LYS A 460 20.83 -6.57 -13.22
C LYS A 460 19.34 -6.80 -13.25
N ARG A 461 18.91 -8.04 -13.04
CA ARG A 461 17.49 -8.48 -13.03
C ARG A 461 17.25 -9.34 -11.81
N GLY A 462 16.26 -8.99 -10.97
CA GLY A 462 15.94 -9.74 -9.76
C GLY A 462 17.13 -9.93 -8.81
N GLY A 463 18.06 -8.95 -8.76
CA GLY A 463 19.27 -9.05 -7.93
C GLY A 463 20.46 -9.73 -8.60
N GLU A 464 20.29 -10.47 -9.70
CA GLU A 464 21.35 -11.19 -10.42
C GLU A 464 21.96 -10.37 -11.57
N LEU A 465 23.27 -10.51 -11.76
CA LEU A 465 23.99 -9.90 -12.87
C LEU A 465 23.95 -10.81 -14.10
N ILE A 466 23.30 -10.32 -15.16
CA ILE A 466 23.24 -10.97 -16.48
C ILE A 466 24.25 -10.29 -17.40
N ARG A 467 25.18 -11.07 -17.95
CA ARG A 467 26.12 -10.64 -18.98
C ARG A 467 25.74 -11.29 -20.30
N THR A 468 25.55 -10.48 -21.34
CA THR A 468 25.17 -10.98 -22.66
C THR A 468 25.86 -10.19 -23.77
N ILE A 469 25.99 -10.84 -24.94
CA ILE A 469 26.49 -10.19 -26.15
C ILE A 469 25.39 -10.30 -27.22
N ILE A 470 25.02 -9.16 -27.79
CA ILE A 470 23.97 -9.05 -28.79
C ILE A 470 24.58 -8.54 -30.09
N GLY A 471 24.26 -9.14 -31.23
CA GLY A 471 24.66 -8.63 -32.54
C GLY A 471 24.04 -7.26 -32.83
N GLY A 472 24.77 -6.36 -33.50
CA GLY A 472 24.32 -5.02 -33.85
C GLY A 472 23.56 -4.97 -35.20
#